data_8a386b9e8a65a6deac66df257aa4f773
#
_entry.id   8a386b9e8a65a6deac66df257aa4f773
#
_cell.length_a   1.000
_cell.length_b   1.000
_cell.length_c   1.000
_cell.angle_alpha   90.00
_cell.angle_beta   90.00
_cell.angle_gamma   90.00
#
_symmetry.space_group_name_H-M   'P 1'
#
loop_
_entity.id
_entity.type
_entity.pdbx_description
1 polymer ?
#
loop_
_entity_poly.entity_id
_entity_poly.type
_entity_poly.pdbx_seq_one_letter_code
_entity_poly.pdbx_strand_id
1 'polypeptide(L)'
;EFGSQNTLTVGATYEHVYSLAETSGTHHSDNAAIYVQYDDKFFDKLNLSVGGRFEYYRVDDAKRESETDIFGLSVPVKPVFRGGLNYQVAKGTFIRGSFGQGYRYPSITEKFVRKDIGGIGAYPNMALKAESGINAELGIKQGYKVGNLKGFLDMAAFYTEYKDMIEFRIGLFNNNAPYTYIDNLSQVLKILQNGDMLGIGAQFYNVNHARIYGAEINFMGVYDFTPKTNLAFNIGYVYTEPIDVDYKDVNEVEKNYTDPLQMKQKSNESKYLKYRQKHTLKASLDLTYDRYSIGTSFTWKSKTLAVDYFMVDERDKENPDAMDYVRSLLFGDLQGYWEKHNKGYFVEDLRASVQITKGVKVMGIISNIWNKEYSTRPMDVSQPRTYTLQLEAKF
;
A
#
# COMPACT_ATOMS: atom_id res chain seq x y z
N GLU A 1 -26.59 24.69 2.71
CA GLU A 1 -25.69 25.87 2.59
C GLU A 1 -26.11 26.95 3.57
N PHE A 2 -25.16 27.47 4.34
CA PHE A 2 -25.38 28.54 5.34
C PHE A 2 -24.64 29.80 4.88
N GLY A 3 -25.17 30.48 3.86
CA GLY A 3 -24.52 31.60 3.19
C GLY A 3 -23.73 31.19 1.97
N SER A 4 -23.03 32.13 1.34
CA SER A 4 -22.34 31.91 0.05
C SER A 4 -20.98 31.20 0.13
N GLN A 5 -20.47 30.94 1.33
CA GLN A 5 -19.10 30.43 1.55
C GLN A 5 -19.02 29.17 2.42
N ASN A 6 -20.11 28.73 3.04
CA ASN A 6 -20.12 27.56 3.88
C ASN A 6 -21.14 26.49 3.42
N THR A 7 -20.84 25.24 3.69
CA THR A 7 -21.67 24.09 3.31
C THR A 7 -21.71 23.07 4.44
N LEU A 8 -22.91 22.66 4.81
CA LEU A 8 -23.11 21.51 5.70
C LEU A 8 -23.61 20.34 4.86
N THR A 9 -22.86 19.25 4.88
CA THR A 9 -23.24 17.99 4.23
C THR A 9 -23.61 16.97 5.30
N VAL A 10 -24.81 16.40 5.21
CA VAL A 10 -25.29 15.31 6.06
C VAL A 10 -25.74 14.18 5.18
N GLY A 11 -25.37 12.96 5.52
CA GLY A 11 -25.78 11.81 4.72
C GLY A 11 -25.78 10.51 5.51
N ALA A 12 -26.43 9.52 4.92
CA ALA A 12 -26.46 8.15 5.40
C ALA A 12 -26.15 7.20 4.25
N THR A 13 -25.52 6.09 4.58
CA THR A 13 -25.24 5.01 3.61
C THR A 13 -25.64 3.68 4.22
N TYR A 14 -26.14 2.78 3.38
CA TYR A 14 -26.34 1.38 3.69
C TYR A 14 -25.87 0.54 2.51
N GLU A 15 -25.11 -0.50 2.82
CA GLU A 15 -24.63 -1.47 1.86
C GLU A 15 -24.85 -2.88 2.41
N HIS A 16 -25.46 -3.73 1.61
CA HIS A 16 -25.57 -5.16 1.87
C HIS A 16 -24.80 -5.92 0.79
N VAL A 17 -23.86 -6.75 1.21
CA VAL A 17 -23.09 -7.61 0.31
C VAL A 17 -23.46 -9.05 0.57
N TYR A 18 -23.92 -9.75 -0.46
CA TYR A 18 -24.06 -11.19 -0.47
C TYR A 18 -23.01 -11.79 -1.40
N SER A 19 -22.21 -12.70 -0.89
CA SER A 19 -21.14 -13.37 -1.62
C SER A 19 -21.39 -14.87 -1.63
N LEU A 20 -21.45 -15.43 -2.82
CA LEU A 20 -21.45 -16.87 -3.06
C LEU A 20 -20.23 -17.22 -3.92
N ALA A 21 -19.23 -17.81 -3.32
CA ALA A 21 -17.99 -18.17 -4.00
C ALA A 21 -17.51 -19.55 -3.56
N GLU A 22 -17.05 -20.35 -4.53
CA GLU A 22 -16.46 -21.67 -4.26
C GLU A 22 -15.27 -21.58 -3.29
N THR A 23 -14.53 -20.44 -3.33
CA THR A 23 -13.30 -20.23 -2.56
C THR A 23 -13.54 -19.70 -1.15
N SER A 24 -14.66 -19.08 -0.85
CA SER A 24 -14.93 -18.50 0.47
C SER A 24 -16.21 -19.02 1.11
N GLY A 25 -17.06 -19.72 0.36
CA GLY A 25 -18.37 -20.14 0.82
C GLY A 25 -19.44 -19.06 0.59
N THR A 26 -20.54 -19.19 1.34
CA THR A 26 -21.65 -18.23 1.30
C THR A 26 -21.59 -17.36 2.54
N HIS A 27 -21.43 -16.06 2.32
CA HIS A 27 -21.34 -15.05 3.37
C HIS A 27 -22.14 -13.80 3.01
N HIS A 28 -22.51 -13.03 4.02
CA HIS A 28 -23.13 -11.72 3.83
C HIS A 28 -22.54 -10.70 4.80
N SER A 29 -22.57 -9.44 4.42
CA SER A 29 -22.18 -8.34 5.31
C SER A 29 -23.11 -7.16 5.16
N ASP A 30 -23.33 -6.47 6.28
CA ASP A 30 -24.09 -5.23 6.35
C ASP A 30 -23.19 -4.09 6.81
N ASN A 31 -23.20 -3.00 6.08
CA ASN A 31 -22.53 -1.75 6.44
C ASN A 31 -23.55 -0.61 6.44
N ALA A 32 -23.70 0.07 7.56
CA ALA A 32 -24.57 1.23 7.68
C ALA A 32 -23.80 2.39 8.33
N ALA A 33 -23.96 3.59 7.80
CA ALA A 33 -23.29 4.76 8.39
C ALA A 33 -24.09 6.03 8.25
N ILE A 34 -23.88 6.93 9.21
CA ILE A 34 -24.28 8.33 9.13
C ILE A 34 -23.05 9.21 9.17
N TYR A 35 -23.07 10.32 8.47
CA TYR A 35 -21.95 11.25 8.45
C TYR A 35 -22.41 12.71 8.38
N VAL A 36 -21.56 13.58 8.91
CA VAL A 36 -21.70 15.02 8.83
C VAL A 36 -20.37 15.63 8.45
N GLN A 37 -20.38 16.62 7.57
CA GLN A 37 -19.21 17.42 7.20
C GLN A 37 -19.60 18.88 7.10
N TYR A 38 -18.77 19.73 7.64
CA TYR A 38 -18.87 21.19 7.52
C TYR A 38 -17.64 21.72 6.80
N ASP A 39 -17.90 22.49 5.75
CA ASP A 39 -16.89 23.15 4.94
C ASP A 39 -17.14 24.66 5.02
N ASP A 40 -16.09 25.44 5.27
CA ASP A 40 -16.19 26.89 5.33
C ASP A 40 -14.97 27.56 4.73
N LYS A 41 -15.17 28.77 4.21
CA LYS A 41 -14.13 29.61 3.65
C LYS A 41 -14.06 30.94 4.39
N PHE A 42 -12.99 31.12 5.16
CA PHE A 42 -12.73 32.32 5.94
C PHE A 42 -11.82 33.29 5.18
N PHE A 43 -12.17 34.57 5.19
CA PHE A 43 -11.36 35.66 4.65
C PHE A 43 -10.92 35.42 3.20
N ASP A 44 -11.68 34.68 2.41
CA ASP A 44 -11.37 34.28 1.03
C ASP A 44 -10.03 33.51 0.84
N LYS A 45 -9.35 33.17 1.92
CA LYS A 45 -8.00 32.58 1.91
C LYS A 45 -7.87 31.26 2.65
N LEU A 46 -8.67 31.04 3.67
CA LEU A 46 -8.63 29.83 4.49
C LEU A 46 -9.85 28.97 4.21
N ASN A 47 -9.64 27.81 3.60
CA ASN A 47 -10.66 26.78 3.50
C ASN A 47 -10.46 25.79 4.67
N LEU A 48 -11.52 25.55 5.43
CA LEU A 48 -11.60 24.60 6.54
C LEU A 48 -12.64 23.54 6.20
N SER A 49 -12.30 22.29 6.44
CA SER A 49 -13.22 21.15 6.35
C SER A 49 -13.11 20.31 7.62
N VAL A 50 -14.22 20.03 8.28
CA VAL A 50 -14.28 19.12 9.43
C VAL A 50 -15.45 18.17 9.26
N GLY A 51 -15.27 16.92 9.64
CA GLY A 51 -16.32 15.91 9.48
C GLY A 51 -16.19 14.75 10.44
N GLY A 52 -17.31 14.09 10.66
CA GLY A 52 -17.41 12.87 11.44
C GLY A 52 -18.32 11.85 10.77
N ARG A 53 -18.02 10.59 10.98
CA ARG A 53 -18.79 9.45 10.50
C ARG A 53 -18.92 8.44 11.61
N PHE A 54 -20.10 7.89 11.77
CA PHE A 54 -20.42 6.79 12.67
C PHE A 54 -20.86 5.61 11.84
N GLU A 55 -20.20 4.49 12.00
CA GLU A 55 -20.40 3.32 11.12
C GLU A 55 -20.68 2.06 11.93
N TYR A 56 -21.65 1.29 11.46
CA TYR A 56 -22.01 -0.04 11.91
C TYR A 56 -21.58 -1.04 10.85
N TYR A 57 -20.89 -2.12 11.24
CA TYR A 57 -20.51 -3.20 10.35
C TYR A 57 -20.73 -4.57 10.98
N ARG A 58 -21.21 -5.50 10.21
CA ARG A 58 -21.42 -6.89 10.60
C ARG A 58 -21.12 -7.82 9.43
N VAL A 59 -20.51 -8.99 9.72
CA VAL A 59 -20.35 -10.10 8.78
C VAL A 59 -21.05 -11.31 9.37
N ASP A 60 -21.96 -11.92 8.60
CA ASP A 60 -22.80 -13.03 9.01
C ASP A 60 -23.50 -12.76 10.37
N ASP A 61 -23.64 -13.79 11.20
CA ASP A 61 -24.18 -13.68 12.57
C ASP A 61 -23.10 -13.50 13.63
N ALA A 62 -21.85 -13.26 13.20
CA ALA A 62 -20.72 -13.10 14.07
C ALA A 62 -20.76 -11.79 14.88
N LYS A 63 -19.91 -11.70 15.90
CA LYS A 63 -19.72 -10.50 16.73
C LYS A 63 -19.69 -9.23 15.89
N ARG A 64 -20.36 -8.19 16.36
CA ARG A 64 -20.30 -6.84 15.81
C ARG A 64 -18.85 -6.35 15.85
N GLU A 65 -18.23 -6.21 14.69
CA GLU A 65 -16.85 -5.75 14.60
C GLU A 65 -16.69 -4.23 14.77
N SER A 66 -17.82 -3.51 14.81
CA SER A 66 -17.90 -2.06 15.01
C SER A 66 -17.99 -1.60 16.47
N GLU A 67 -17.97 -2.52 17.43
CA GLU A 67 -18.06 -2.14 18.84
C GLU A 67 -16.91 -1.23 19.26
N THR A 68 -17.26 -0.12 19.89
CA THR A 68 -16.31 0.86 20.45
C THR A 68 -16.73 1.20 21.86
N ASP A 69 -15.78 1.22 22.77
CA ASP A 69 -16.03 1.65 24.15
C ASP A 69 -15.93 3.18 24.19
N ILE A 70 -17.05 3.84 24.53
CA ILE A 70 -17.15 5.28 24.69
C ILE A 70 -17.60 5.56 26.12
N PHE A 71 -16.71 6.12 26.93
CA PHE A 71 -16.97 6.41 28.37
C PHE A 71 -17.49 5.21 29.17
N GLY A 72 -16.96 4.00 28.91
CA GLY A 72 -17.37 2.77 29.60
C GLY A 72 -18.67 2.15 29.09
N LEU A 73 -19.21 2.67 27.99
CA LEU A 73 -20.38 2.11 27.29
C LEU A 73 -19.92 1.48 25.96
N SER A 74 -20.15 0.18 25.79
CA SER A 74 -19.92 -0.47 24.50
C SER A 74 -21.03 -0.08 23.54
N VAL A 75 -20.67 0.66 22.47
CA VAL A 75 -21.60 1.08 21.43
C VAL A 75 -21.29 0.32 20.13
N PRO A 76 -22.31 -0.10 19.37
CA PRO A 76 -22.12 -0.92 18.18
C PRO A 76 -21.73 -0.09 16.94
N VAL A 77 -20.99 1.00 17.13
CA VAL A 77 -20.59 1.90 16.05
C VAL A 77 -19.12 2.31 16.19
N LYS A 78 -18.47 2.53 15.09
CA LYS A 78 -17.09 3.06 15.02
C LYS A 78 -17.14 4.53 14.62
N PRO A 79 -16.78 5.46 15.52
CA PRO A 79 -16.62 6.86 15.16
C PRO A 79 -15.29 7.09 14.44
N VAL A 80 -15.30 7.93 13.40
CA VAL A 80 -14.11 8.45 12.75
C VAL A 80 -14.27 9.92 12.47
N PHE A 81 -13.20 10.67 12.68
CA PHE A 81 -13.15 12.11 12.47
C PHE A 81 -12.10 12.47 11.43
N ARG A 82 -12.35 13.55 10.69
CA ARG A 82 -11.40 14.12 9.76
C ARG A 82 -11.45 15.63 9.82
N GLY A 83 -10.31 16.26 9.57
CA GLY A 83 -10.20 17.71 9.45
C GLY A 83 -9.14 18.06 8.42
N GLY A 84 -9.33 19.17 7.73
CA GLY A 84 -8.37 19.67 6.75
C GLY A 84 -8.45 21.18 6.66
N LEU A 85 -7.32 21.78 6.41
CA LEU A 85 -7.22 23.22 6.14
C LEU A 85 -6.34 23.47 4.92
N ASN A 86 -6.67 24.50 4.18
CA ASN A 86 -5.85 25.02 3.09
C ASN A 86 -5.85 26.54 3.16
N TYR A 87 -4.70 27.11 3.44
CA TYR A 87 -4.53 28.56 3.62
C TYR A 87 -3.67 29.16 2.53
N GLN A 88 -4.22 30.13 1.83
CA GLN A 88 -3.49 30.93 0.85
C GLN A 88 -2.70 32.04 1.57
N VAL A 89 -1.43 31.76 1.88
CA VAL A 89 -0.52 32.70 2.55
C VAL A 89 -0.18 33.89 1.68
N ALA A 90 0.07 33.65 0.38
CA ALA A 90 0.39 34.65 -0.61
C ALA A 90 -0.16 34.23 -1.99
N LYS A 91 -0.07 35.13 -2.97
CA LYS A 91 -0.46 34.79 -4.34
C LYS A 91 0.37 33.65 -4.87
N GLY A 92 -0.28 32.50 -5.13
CA GLY A 92 0.37 31.28 -5.59
C GLY A 92 1.04 30.44 -4.50
N THR A 93 0.94 30.83 -3.19
CA THR A 93 1.50 30.09 -2.07
C THR A 93 0.39 29.58 -1.15
N PHE A 94 0.34 28.27 -0.94
CA PHE A 94 -0.66 27.61 -0.11
C PHE A 94 0.01 26.72 0.91
N ILE A 95 -0.46 26.78 2.15
CA ILE A 95 -0.13 25.81 3.21
C ILE A 95 -1.37 24.96 3.43
N ARG A 96 -1.18 23.64 3.47
CA ARG A 96 -2.25 22.70 3.75
C ARG A 96 -1.89 21.83 4.94
N GLY A 97 -2.89 21.49 5.73
CA GLY A 97 -2.78 20.51 6.79
C GLY A 97 -4.01 19.62 6.77
N SER A 98 -3.84 18.35 7.04
CA SER A 98 -4.94 17.42 7.19
C SER A 98 -4.68 16.43 8.31
N PHE A 99 -5.77 15.99 8.94
CA PHE A 99 -5.81 14.92 9.91
C PHE A 99 -7.04 14.08 9.63
N GLY A 100 -6.89 12.77 9.67
CA GLY A 100 -8.00 11.85 9.50
C GLY A 100 -7.79 10.58 10.30
N GLN A 101 -8.88 10.08 10.85
CA GLN A 101 -9.00 8.73 11.35
C GLN A 101 -9.62 7.86 10.25
N GLY A 102 -9.22 6.61 10.20
CA GLY A 102 -9.77 5.63 9.28
C GLY A 102 -9.81 4.26 9.92
N TYR A 103 -10.66 3.41 9.38
CA TYR A 103 -10.65 1.99 9.67
C TYR A 103 -11.15 1.24 8.44
N ARG A 104 -10.83 -0.03 8.39
CA ARG A 104 -11.27 -0.94 7.36
C ARG A 104 -11.56 -2.30 7.98
N TYR A 105 -12.74 -2.81 7.73
CA TYR A 105 -13.08 -4.20 8.06
C TYR A 105 -12.45 -5.16 7.06
N PRO A 106 -12.08 -6.38 7.51
CA PRO A 106 -11.65 -7.41 6.57
C PRO A 106 -12.80 -7.70 5.57
N SER A 107 -12.46 -7.80 4.30
CA SER A 107 -13.41 -8.28 3.32
C SER A 107 -13.74 -9.77 3.56
N ILE A 108 -14.86 -10.24 2.98
CA ILE A 108 -15.23 -11.66 3.02
C ILE A 108 -14.08 -12.52 2.50
N THR A 109 -13.46 -12.14 1.39
CA THR A 109 -12.32 -12.86 0.83
C THR A 109 -11.12 -12.91 1.78
N GLU A 110 -10.74 -11.79 2.39
CA GLU A 110 -9.61 -11.77 3.33
C GLU A 110 -9.81 -12.68 4.54
N LYS A 111 -11.05 -12.80 5.02
CA LYS A 111 -11.38 -13.55 6.22
C LYS A 111 -11.61 -15.05 5.95
N PHE A 112 -12.25 -15.38 4.82
CA PHE A 112 -12.80 -16.71 4.59
C PHE A 112 -12.17 -17.47 3.42
N VAL A 113 -11.28 -16.86 2.61
CA VAL A 113 -10.74 -17.53 1.44
C VAL A 113 -10.06 -18.85 1.80
N ARG A 114 -10.50 -19.94 1.16
CA ARG A 114 -9.89 -21.26 1.20
C ARG A 114 -9.77 -21.79 -0.23
N LYS A 115 -8.54 -21.93 -0.70
CA LYS A 115 -8.29 -22.49 -2.04
C LYS A 115 -6.94 -23.18 -2.04
N ASP A 116 -6.84 -24.26 -2.80
CA ASP A 116 -5.58 -24.93 -3.13
C ASP A 116 -5.35 -24.78 -4.64
N ILE A 117 -4.18 -24.32 -5.02
CA ILE A 117 -3.77 -24.13 -6.42
C ILE A 117 -2.41 -24.80 -6.59
N GLY A 118 -2.42 -26.08 -7.04
CA GLY A 118 -1.17 -26.78 -7.35
C GLY A 118 -0.24 -27.00 -6.16
N GLY A 119 -0.80 -27.21 -4.96
CA GLY A 119 -0.05 -27.42 -3.73
C GLY A 119 0.25 -26.14 -2.93
N ILE A 120 -0.14 -24.97 -3.43
CA ILE A 120 -0.07 -23.71 -2.68
C ILE A 120 -1.49 -23.29 -2.29
N GLY A 121 -1.73 -23.18 -0.98
CA GLY A 121 -3.04 -22.86 -0.41
C GLY A 121 -3.27 -21.37 -0.17
N ALA A 122 -4.53 -20.96 -0.18
CA ALA A 122 -4.99 -19.77 0.53
C ALA A 122 -5.73 -20.23 1.78
N TYR A 123 -5.37 -19.69 2.93
CA TYR A 123 -5.89 -20.15 4.23
C TYR A 123 -6.74 -19.06 4.89
N PRO A 124 -7.96 -19.38 5.34
CA PRO A 124 -8.83 -18.44 6.04
C PRO A 124 -8.24 -18.05 7.40
N ASN A 125 -8.57 -16.84 7.84
CA ASN A 125 -8.26 -16.36 9.19
C ASN A 125 -9.51 -15.77 9.83
N MET A 126 -10.24 -16.59 10.57
CA MET A 126 -11.46 -16.18 11.26
C MET A 126 -11.21 -15.17 12.39
N ALA A 127 -9.97 -15.11 12.89
CA ALA A 127 -9.55 -14.17 13.94
C ALA A 127 -9.11 -12.80 13.40
N LEU A 128 -9.16 -12.60 12.07
CA LEU A 128 -8.76 -11.34 11.44
C LEU A 128 -9.63 -10.18 11.92
N LYS A 129 -8.97 -9.15 12.47
CA LYS A 129 -9.60 -7.96 13.05
C LYS A 129 -9.65 -6.83 12.04
N ALA A 130 -10.55 -5.87 12.28
CA ALA A 130 -10.55 -4.61 11.56
C ALA A 130 -9.28 -3.82 11.82
N GLU A 131 -8.68 -3.27 10.77
CA GLU A 131 -7.59 -2.31 10.91
C GLU A 131 -8.13 -0.92 11.18
N SER A 132 -7.42 -0.15 11.99
CA SER A 132 -7.72 1.26 12.22
C SER A 132 -6.44 2.08 12.18
N GLY A 133 -6.56 3.36 11.86
CA GLY A 133 -5.38 4.21 11.78
C GLY A 133 -5.71 5.69 11.86
N ILE A 134 -4.66 6.46 12.00
CA ILE A 134 -4.65 7.91 11.86
C ILE A 134 -3.70 8.29 10.73
N ASN A 135 -4.04 9.34 10.03
CA ASN A 135 -3.19 9.98 9.04
C ASN A 135 -3.11 11.47 9.32
N ALA A 136 -1.91 12.04 9.24
CA ALA A 136 -1.68 13.47 9.31
C ALA A 136 -0.73 13.89 8.20
N GLU A 137 -1.00 15.03 7.59
CA GLU A 137 -0.18 15.64 6.55
C GLU A 137 -0.04 17.14 6.77
N LEU A 138 1.17 17.65 6.51
CA LEU A 138 1.43 19.07 6.42
C LEU A 138 2.20 19.34 5.13
N GLY A 139 1.70 20.27 4.31
CA GLY A 139 2.28 20.54 3.01
C GLY A 139 2.29 22.03 2.65
N ILE A 140 3.16 22.37 1.72
CA ILE A 140 3.24 23.68 1.08
C ILE A 140 3.25 23.51 -0.43
N LYS A 141 2.44 24.31 -1.11
CA LYS A 141 2.39 24.38 -2.57
C LYS A 141 2.73 25.79 -3.01
N GLN A 142 3.76 25.92 -3.85
CA GLN A 142 4.23 27.18 -4.40
C GLN A 142 4.11 27.19 -5.91
N GLY A 143 3.24 28.04 -6.44
CA GLY A 143 3.22 28.36 -7.87
C GLY A 143 4.38 29.27 -8.24
N TYR A 144 4.95 29.07 -9.41
CA TYR A 144 6.02 29.93 -9.94
C TYR A 144 5.79 30.27 -11.40
N LYS A 145 6.28 31.47 -11.79
CA LYS A 145 6.37 31.92 -13.16
C LYS A 145 7.63 32.75 -13.32
N VAL A 146 8.59 32.24 -14.11
CA VAL A 146 9.87 32.91 -14.40
C VAL A 146 10.06 32.91 -15.92
N GLY A 147 9.86 34.05 -16.56
CA GLY A 147 9.85 34.10 -18.01
C GLY A 147 8.78 33.16 -18.60
N ASN A 148 9.22 32.27 -19.45
CA ASN A 148 8.38 31.28 -20.13
C ASN A 148 8.18 29.99 -19.32
N LEU A 149 8.81 29.86 -18.16
CA LEU A 149 8.63 28.73 -17.24
C LEU A 149 7.50 29.03 -16.27
N LYS A 150 6.51 28.15 -16.21
CA LYS A 150 5.38 28.22 -15.26
C LYS A 150 5.08 26.84 -14.71
N GLY A 151 4.69 26.78 -13.45
CA GLY A 151 4.38 25.52 -12.79
C GLY A 151 4.21 25.67 -11.29
N PHE A 152 4.42 24.60 -10.57
CA PHE A 152 4.42 24.63 -9.12
C PHE A 152 5.35 23.57 -8.51
N LEU A 153 5.80 23.90 -7.31
CA LEU A 153 6.49 23.00 -6.38
C LEU A 153 5.51 22.65 -5.28
N ASP A 154 5.33 21.38 -5.01
CA ASP A 154 4.50 20.85 -3.92
C ASP A 154 5.38 20.00 -3.02
N MET A 155 5.37 20.26 -1.72
CA MET A 155 6.11 19.53 -0.71
C MET A 155 5.17 19.18 0.43
N ALA A 156 5.26 17.95 0.93
CA ALA A 156 4.50 17.51 2.10
C ALA A 156 5.31 16.58 2.97
N ALA A 157 5.04 16.62 4.27
CA ALA A 157 5.42 15.59 5.21
C ALA A 157 4.16 14.88 5.69
N PHE A 158 4.22 13.56 5.80
CA PHE A 158 3.09 12.74 6.19
C PHE A 158 3.46 11.77 7.31
N TYR A 159 2.46 11.44 8.10
CA TYR A 159 2.54 10.47 9.17
C TYR A 159 1.28 9.63 9.22
N THR A 160 1.43 8.32 9.19
CA THR A 160 0.33 7.37 9.28
C THR A 160 0.68 6.33 10.33
N GLU A 161 -0.26 6.01 11.21
CA GLU A 161 -0.12 4.97 12.21
C GLU A 161 -1.32 4.04 12.13
N TYR A 162 -1.07 2.74 12.10
CA TYR A 162 -2.09 1.70 12.03
C TYR A 162 -2.05 0.82 13.27
N LYS A 163 -3.22 0.40 13.71
CA LYS A 163 -3.43 -0.70 14.64
C LYS A 163 -4.13 -1.83 13.92
N ASP A 164 -3.66 -3.05 14.17
CA ASP A 164 -4.18 -4.27 13.55
C ASP A 164 -4.19 -4.19 12.00
N MET A 165 -3.13 -3.61 11.39
CA MET A 165 -3.01 -3.46 9.94
C MET A 165 -3.13 -4.82 9.25
N ILE A 166 -4.01 -4.93 8.25
CA ILE A 166 -4.21 -6.18 7.52
C ILE A 166 -3.15 -6.32 6.44
N GLU A 167 -2.34 -7.36 6.57
CA GLU A 167 -1.36 -7.79 5.57
C GLU A 167 -1.54 -9.27 5.24
N PHE A 168 -0.85 -9.79 4.24
CA PHE A 168 -0.76 -11.22 3.99
C PHE A 168 0.66 -11.72 4.27
N ARG A 169 0.76 -13.01 4.60
CA ARG A 169 2.02 -13.73 4.78
C ARG A 169 2.00 -15.01 3.99
N ILE A 170 3.16 -15.42 3.51
CA ILE A 170 3.38 -16.71 2.89
C ILE A 170 4.16 -17.58 3.87
N GLY A 171 3.76 -18.84 4.02
CA GLY A 171 4.43 -19.73 4.96
C GLY A 171 3.85 -21.13 5.03
N LEU A 172 4.21 -21.85 6.10
CA LEU A 172 3.66 -23.15 6.44
C LEU A 172 2.44 -22.99 7.35
N PHE A 173 1.47 -23.87 7.13
CA PHE A 173 0.21 -23.89 7.89
C PHE A 173 -0.16 -25.32 8.28
N ASN A 174 -0.85 -25.48 9.40
CA ASN A 174 -1.67 -26.67 9.60
C ASN A 174 -2.78 -26.67 8.55
N ASN A 175 -2.84 -27.70 7.71
CA ASN A 175 -3.85 -27.81 6.63
C ASN A 175 -5.24 -28.18 7.15
N ASN A 176 -5.40 -28.44 8.44
CA ASN A 176 -6.66 -28.66 9.12
C ASN A 176 -7.08 -27.38 9.87
N ALA A 177 -8.40 -27.16 9.98
CA ALA A 177 -8.90 -26.06 10.78
C ALA A 177 -8.36 -26.12 12.23
N PRO A 178 -7.99 -24.99 12.82
CA PRO A 178 -8.19 -23.60 12.42
C PRO A 178 -7.14 -23.00 11.45
N TYR A 179 -6.37 -23.79 10.72
CA TYR A 179 -5.40 -23.34 9.71
C TYR A 179 -4.31 -22.42 10.30
N THR A 180 -3.73 -22.83 11.41
CA THR A 180 -2.74 -22.02 12.13
C THR A 180 -1.43 -21.90 11.34
N TYR A 181 -0.88 -20.71 11.34
CA TYR A 181 0.46 -20.45 10.81
C TYR A 181 1.52 -21.12 11.68
N ILE A 182 2.53 -21.68 11.04
CA ILE A 182 3.63 -22.41 11.67
C ILE A 182 4.89 -21.58 11.56
N ASP A 183 5.46 -21.20 12.69
CA ASP A 183 6.64 -20.34 12.78
C ASP A 183 7.88 -21.05 13.38
N ASN A 184 7.72 -22.33 13.83
CA ASN A 184 8.81 -23.08 14.43
C ASN A 184 8.73 -24.59 14.19
N LEU A 185 9.89 -25.28 14.30
CA LEU A 185 10.00 -26.72 14.06
C LEU A 185 9.21 -27.57 15.06
N SER A 186 9.07 -27.11 16.30
CA SER A 186 8.32 -27.87 17.31
C SER A 186 6.83 -27.97 16.96
N GLN A 187 6.27 -26.90 16.35
CA GLN A 187 4.90 -26.92 15.82
C GLN A 187 4.78 -27.89 14.63
N VAL A 188 5.77 -27.92 13.72
CA VAL A 188 5.82 -28.89 12.61
C VAL A 188 5.74 -30.31 13.17
N LEU A 189 6.62 -30.63 14.11
CA LEU A 189 6.68 -31.98 14.71
C LEU A 189 5.36 -32.34 15.41
N LYS A 190 4.78 -31.43 16.16
CA LYS A 190 3.49 -31.64 16.84
C LYS A 190 2.35 -31.92 15.87
N ILE A 191 2.30 -31.19 14.74
CA ILE A 191 1.28 -31.37 13.68
C ILE A 191 1.43 -32.77 13.08
N LEU A 192 2.65 -33.16 12.71
CA LEU A 192 2.93 -34.51 12.17
C LEU A 192 2.64 -35.62 13.15
N GLN A 193 2.98 -35.46 14.45
CA GLN A 193 2.67 -36.42 15.51
C GLN A 193 1.16 -36.61 15.72
N ASN A 194 0.38 -35.55 15.51
CA ASN A 194 -1.09 -35.63 15.60
C ASN A 194 -1.73 -36.24 14.33
N GLY A 195 -0.96 -36.56 13.30
CA GLY A 195 -1.47 -37.06 12.02
C GLY A 195 -2.07 -35.98 11.13
N ASP A 196 -1.85 -34.73 11.46
CA ASP A 196 -2.30 -33.58 10.66
C ASP A 196 -1.38 -33.34 9.45
N MET A 197 -1.88 -32.66 8.44
CA MET A 197 -1.14 -32.36 7.23
C MET A 197 -0.58 -30.93 7.27
N LEU A 198 0.63 -30.80 6.77
CA LEU A 198 1.24 -29.48 6.49
C LEU A 198 0.77 -28.95 5.14
N GLY A 199 0.58 -27.66 5.05
CA GLY A 199 0.30 -26.96 3.80
C GLY A 199 1.16 -25.72 3.64
N ILE A 200 1.51 -25.41 2.40
CA ILE A 200 2.20 -24.18 2.03
C ILE A 200 1.17 -23.21 1.47
N GLY A 201 1.24 -21.93 1.80
CA GLY A 201 0.31 -20.98 1.20
C GLY A 201 0.36 -19.60 1.81
N ALA A 202 -0.70 -18.85 1.53
CA ALA A 202 -0.89 -17.47 1.96
C ALA A 202 -2.07 -17.35 2.93
N GLN A 203 -1.97 -16.41 3.87
CA GLN A 203 -3.03 -16.07 4.82
C GLN A 203 -2.99 -14.58 5.13
N PHE A 204 -4.15 -13.94 5.22
CA PHE A 204 -4.25 -12.60 5.77
C PHE A 204 -4.09 -12.62 7.29
N TYR A 205 -3.40 -11.64 7.83
CA TYR A 205 -3.15 -11.51 9.27
C TYR A 205 -3.05 -10.04 9.66
N ASN A 206 -3.13 -9.75 10.96
CA ASN A 206 -2.96 -8.40 11.45
C ASN A 206 -1.51 -8.17 11.90
N VAL A 207 -0.91 -7.07 11.45
CA VAL A 207 0.26 -6.44 12.07
C VAL A 207 -0.27 -5.54 13.18
N ASN A 208 0.11 -5.82 14.44
CA ASN A 208 -0.51 -5.17 15.59
C ASN A 208 -0.36 -3.65 15.56
N HIS A 209 0.86 -3.15 15.28
CA HIS A 209 1.13 -1.72 15.29
C HIS A 209 2.15 -1.35 14.20
N ALA A 210 1.69 -0.65 13.19
CA ALA A 210 2.52 -0.21 12.06
C ALA A 210 2.55 1.32 11.97
N ARG A 211 3.72 1.86 11.59
CA ARG A 211 3.92 3.30 11.41
C ARG A 211 4.60 3.56 10.08
N ILE A 212 4.06 4.51 9.33
CA ILE A 212 4.61 4.94 8.05
C ILE A 212 4.70 6.46 8.07
N TYR A 213 5.90 7.00 7.98
CA TYR A 213 6.09 8.44 7.87
C TYR A 213 7.11 8.77 6.80
N GLY A 214 7.06 10.00 6.31
CA GLY A 214 7.95 10.41 5.25
C GLY A 214 7.69 11.80 4.75
N ALA A 215 8.31 12.09 3.62
CA ALA A 215 8.15 13.35 2.93
C ALA A 215 8.07 13.11 1.42
N GLU A 216 7.33 13.98 0.75
CA GLU A 216 7.24 14.00 -0.70
C GLU A 216 7.53 15.40 -1.24
N ILE A 217 8.14 15.43 -2.42
CA ILE A 217 8.34 16.65 -3.18
C ILE A 217 7.95 16.38 -4.63
N ASN A 218 7.19 17.29 -5.20
CA ASN A 218 6.73 17.22 -6.58
C ASN A 218 6.97 18.55 -7.28
N PHE A 219 7.78 18.53 -8.33
CA PHE A 219 8.13 19.68 -9.13
C PHE A 219 7.60 19.48 -10.53
N MET A 220 6.63 20.31 -10.94
CA MET A 220 6.02 20.19 -12.25
C MET A 220 5.85 21.53 -12.93
N GLY A 221 5.93 21.53 -14.24
CA GLY A 221 5.77 22.73 -15.01
C GLY A 221 5.82 22.52 -16.51
N VAL A 222 5.68 23.68 -17.17
CA VAL A 222 5.80 23.81 -18.62
C VAL A 222 6.76 24.94 -18.92
N TYR A 223 7.68 24.71 -19.84
CA TYR A 223 8.54 25.74 -20.42
C TYR A 223 8.17 25.93 -21.89
N ASP A 224 7.70 27.13 -22.23
CA ASP A 224 7.31 27.49 -23.58
C ASP A 224 8.52 28.08 -24.34
N PHE A 225 9.17 27.30 -25.20
CA PHE A 225 10.29 27.77 -26.06
C PHE A 225 9.78 28.71 -27.11
N THR A 226 8.68 28.34 -27.78
CA THR A 226 7.98 29.10 -28.81
C THR A 226 6.47 28.86 -28.68
N PRO A 227 5.59 29.58 -29.37
CA PRO A 227 4.15 29.29 -29.40
C PRO A 227 3.80 27.85 -29.86
N LYS A 228 4.71 27.18 -30.56
CA LYS A 228 4.51 25.81 -31.06
C LYS A 228 5.37 24.76 -30.36
N THR A 229 6.30 25.17 -29.49
CA THR A 229 7.25 24.26 -28.86
C THR A 229 7.21 24.44 -27.35
N ASN A 230 6.85 23.40 -26.62
CA ASN A 230 6.88 23.41 -25.17
C ASN A 230 7.46 22.10 -24.63
N LEU A 231 8.04 22.19 -23.44
CA LEU A 231 8.48 21.07 -22.63
C LEU A 231 7.64 21.04 -21.36
N ALA A 232 6.83 19.99 -21.21
CA ALA A 232 6.16 19.69 -19.95
C ALA A 232 7.03 18.71 -19.15
N PHE A 233 7.09 18.91 -17.84
CA PHE A 233 7.82 18.03 -16.94
C PHE A 233 7.09 17.83 -15.63
N ASN A 234 7.30 16.65 -15.04
CA ASN A 234 6.85 16.30 -13.71
C ASN A 234 7.92 15.42 -13.05
N ILE A 235 8.44 15.84 -11.89
CA ILE A 235 9.48 15.14 -11.14
C ILE A 235 8.98 15.02 -9.70
N GLY A 236 8.72 13.79 -9.28
CA GLY A 236 8.24 13.47 -7.94
C GLY A 236 9.19 12.55 -7.20
N TYR A 237 9.51 12.89 -5.96
CA TYR A 237 10.31 12.07 -5.07
C TYR A 237 9.57 11.85 -3.76
N VAL A 238 9.58 10.60 -3.28
CA VAL A 238 8.99 10.20 -2.00
C VAL A 238 10.03 9.47 -1.17
N TYR A 239 10.20 9.92 0.05
CA TYR A 239 10.87 9.19 1.12
C TYR A 239 9.83 8.61 2.06
N THR A 240 9.98 7.34 2.41
CA THR A 240 9.06 6.62 3.30
C THR A 240 9.83 5.78 4.29
N GLU A 241 9.49 5.87 5.57
CA GLU A 241 9.98 4.99 6.64
C GLU A 241 8.82 4.12 7.15
N PRO A 242 8.68 2.87 6.64
CA PRO A 242 7.59 1.95 6.99
C PRO A 242 8.05 1.00 8.10
N ILE A 243 7.62 1.23 9.33
CA ILE A 243 8.09 0.54 10.53
C ILE A 243 7.00 -0.35 11.10
N ASP A 244 7.36 -1.57 11.49
CA ASP A 244 6.64 -2.37 12.48
C ASP A 244 7.09 -1.91 13.87
N VAL A 245 6.18 -1.29 14.62
CA VAL A 245 6.50 -0.66 15.92
C VAL A 245 6.71 -1.70 17.00
N ASP A 246 6.08 -2.87 16.88
CA ASP A 246 6.17 -3.95 17.85
C ASP A 246 7.37 -4.88 17.59
N TYR A 247 8.18 -4.56 16.56
CA TYR A 247 9.40 -5.31 16.29
C TYR A 247 10.34 -5.31 17.48
N LYS A 248 10.76 -6.50 17.89
CA LYS A 248 11.80 -6.72 18.91
C LYS A 248 13.03 -7.31 18.26
N ASP A 249 14.18 -6.72 18.53
CA ASP A 249 15.45 -7.23 18.01
C ASP A 249 15.67 -8.66 18.54
N VAL A 250 16.01 -9.56 17.64
CA VAL A 250 16.24 -10.98 17.95
C VAL A 250 17.35 -11.16 18.99
N ASN A 251 18.38 -10.30 18.94
CA ASN A 251 19.50 -10.35 19.89
C ASN A 251 19.08 -10.06 21.34
N GLU A 252 17.97 -9.37 21.58
CA GLU A 252 17.40 -9.18 22.92
C GLU A 252 16.56 -10.38 23.38
N VAL A 253 15.95 -11.10 22.44
CA VAL A 253 15.10 -12.26 22.74
C VAL A 253 15.93 -13.53 22.92
N GLU A 254 17.04 -13.69 22.18
CA GLU A 254 17.90 -14.88 22.22
C GLU A 254 18.58 -15.13 23.58
N LYS A 255 18.79 -14.09 24.36
CA LYS A 255 19.45 -14.22 25.69
C LYS A 255 18.66 -15.07 26.70
N ASN A 256 17.42 -15.41 26.41
CA ASN A 256 16.51 -16.12 27.34
C ASN A 256 16.11 -17.53 26.86
N TYR A 257 16.61 -18.02 25.73
CA TYR A 257 16.23 -19.36 25.22
C TYR A 257 17.33 -20.38 25.47
N THR A 258 17.01 -21.40 26.28
CA THR A 258 17.90 -22.51 26.61
C THR A 258 17.61 -23.82 25.83
N ASP A 259 16.57 -23.82 24.98
CA ASP A 259 16.15 -25.03 24.23
C ASP A 259 16.53 -24.90 22.74
N PRO A 260 17.47 -25.76 22.25
CA PRO A 260 17.86 -25.78 20.84
C PRO A 260 16.73 -26.13 19.85
N LEU A 261 15.63 -26.76 20.35
CA LEU A 261 14.47 -27.11 19.55
C LEU A 261 13.43 -25.98 19.44
N GLN A 262 13.56 -24.95 20.27
CA GLN A 262 12.77 -23.74 20.12
C GLN A 262 13.43 -22.89 19.03
N MET A 263 12.91 -23.01 17.81
CA MET A 263 13.23 -22.03 16.77
C MET A 263 12.81 -20.66 17.27
N LYS A 264 13.68 -19.69 17.02
CA LYS A 264 13.52 -18.28 17.40
C LYS A 264 12.08 -17.84 17.23
N GLN A 265 11.31 -17.78 18.32
CA GLN A 265 9.98 -17.17 18.28
C GLN A 265 10.15 -15.69 17.94
N LYS A 266 9.80 -15.32 16.75
CA LYS A 266 9.81 -13.92 16.33
C LYS A 266 8.39 -13.42 16.33
N SER A 267 8.16 -12.42 17.13
CA SER A 267 6.91 -11.69 17.05
C SER A 267 6.79 -11.01 15.68
N ASN A 268 7.92 -10.60 15.08
CA ASN A 268 7.98 -9.91 13.80
C ASN A 268 9.29 -10.25 13.08
N GLU A 269 9.22 -10.49 11.78
CA GLU A 269 10.33 -10.96 10.96
C GLU A 269 11.34 -9.85 10.63
N SER A 270 10.93 -8.58 10.67
CA SER A 270 11.73 -7.41 10.34
C SER A 270 11.21 -6.16 11.03
N LYS A 271 12.12 -5.21 11.32
CA LYS A 271 11.78 -3.84 11.74
C LYS A 271 10.92 -3.11 10.71
N TYR A 272 11.00 -3.49 9.44
CA TYR A 272 10.29 -2.85 8.35
C TYR A 272 9.08 -3.67 7.92
N LEU A 273 8.03 -2.97 7.49
CA LEU A 273 6.89 -3.58 6.82
C LEU A 273 7.34 -4.19 5.50
N LYS A 274 6.79 -5.35 5.18
CA LYS A 274 7.17 -6.12 3.99
C LYS A 274 6.82 -5.40 2.69
N TYR A 275 7.60 -5.66 1.63
CA TYR A 275 7.36 -5.17 0.26
C TYR A 275 7.31 -3.65 0.13
N ARG A 276 8.03 -2.93 0.99
CA ARG A 276 8.15 -1.47 0.96
C ARG A 276 9.57 -1.05 0.57
N GLN A 277 9.68 0.11 -0.09
CA GLN A 277 10.95 0.77 -0.42
C GLN A 277 11.01 2.12 0.28
N LYS A 278 12.23 2.55 0.70
CA LYS A 278 12.41 3.87 1.33
C LYS A 278 12.31 5.02 0.33
N HIS A 279 12.86 4.84 -0.85
CA HIS A 279 12.99 5.91 -1.82
C HIS A 279 12.30 5.53 -3.12
N THR A 280 11.50 6.45 -3.64
CA THR A 280 10.88 6.36 -4.96
C THR A 280 11.05 7.69 -5.68
N LEU A 281 11.66 7.66 -6.87
CA LEU A 281 11.73 8.80 -7.77
C LEU A 281 10.98 8.45 -9.05
N LYS A 282 10.09 9.33 -9.48
CA LYS A 282 9.40 9.25 -10.77
C LYS A 282 9.55 10.56 -11.50
N ALA A 283 9.85 10.51 -12.79
CA ALA A 283 9.84 11.70 -13.61
C ALA A 283 9.26 11.42 -14.98
N SER A 284 8.68 12.45 -15.58
CA SER A 284 8.26 12.47 -16.97
C SER A 284 8.63 13.78 -17.62
N LEU A 285 9.06 13.70 -18.87
CA LEU A 285 9.42 14.82 -19.74
C LEU A 285 8.71 14.64 -21.07
N ASP A 286 8.01 15.66 -21.55
CA ASP A 286 7.28 15.67 -22.81
C ASP A 286 7.61 16.92 -23.60
N LEU A 287 8.36 16.75 -24.69
CA LEU A 287 8.65 17.80 -25.65
C LEU A 287 7.62 17.75 -26.77
N THR A 288 6.88 18.83 -26.94
CA THR A 288 5.89 18.98 -28.02
C THR A 288 6.39 20.02 -29.01
N TYR A 289 6.33 19.70 -30.30
CA TYR A 289 6.55 20.61 -31.39
C TYR A 289 5.38 20.51 -32.38
N ASP A 290 4.55 21.56 -32.42
CA ASP A 290 3.33 21.63 -33.26
C ASP A 290 2.44 20.38 -33.02
N ARG A 291 2.36 19.49 -33.99
CA ARG A 291 1.58 18.23 -33.91
C ARG A 291 2.38 17.01 -33.47
N TYR A 292 3.68 17.12 -33.24
CA TYR A 292 4.55 16.03 -32.83
C TYR A 292 4.88 16.14 -31.35
N SER A 293 5.00 15.01 -30.69
CA SER A 293 5.48 14.97 -29.31
C SER A 293 6.37 13.74 -29.11
N ILE A 294 7.44 13.96 -28.38
CA ILE A 294 8.31 12.90 -27.86
C ILE A 294 8.42 13.06 -26.37
N GLY A 295 8.36 11.96 -25.64
CA GLY A 295 8.45 12.01 -24.19
C GLY A 295 9.12 10.77 -23.62
N THR A 296 9.65 10.93 -22.43
CA THR A 296 10.17 9.83 -21.61
C THR A 296 9.58 9.89 -20.22
N SER A 297 9.48 8.73 -19.59
CA SER A 297 9.18 8.64 -18.16
C SER A 297 10.06 7.58 -17.53
N PHE A 298 10.52 7.83 -16.33
CA PHE A 298 11.31 6.85 -15.58
C PHE A 298 10.84 6.72 -14.14
N THR A 299 11.06 5.55 -13.61
CA THR A 299 10.85 5.20 -12.21
C THR A 299 12.13 4.60 -11.65
N TRP A 300 12.62 5.19 -10.58
CA TRP A 300 13.65 4.58 -9.77
C TRP A 300 13.09 4.28 -8.38
N LYS A 301 13.39 3.07 -7.88
CA LYS A 301 13.06 2.66 -6.51
C LYS A 301 14.29 2.04 -5.85
N SER A 302 14.47 2.34 -4.56
CA SER A 302 15.48 1.67 -3.75
C SER A 302 15.13 0.19 -3.53
N LYS A 303 16.02 -0.55 -2.91
CA LYS A 303 15.77 -1.95 -2.56
C LYS A 303 14.52 -2.11 -1.70
N THR A 304 13.86 -3.26 -1.82
CA THR A 304 12.81 -3.70 -0.93
C THR A 304 13.39 -3.96 0.46
N LEU A 305 12.74 -3.45 1.51
CA LEU A 305 13.28 -3.45 2.87
C LEU A 305 13.14 -4.79 3.57
N ALA A 306 11.99 -5.45 3.36
CA ALA A 306 11.67 -6.75 3.96
C ALA A 306 10.73 -7.53 3.04
N VAL A 307 10.80 -8.85 3.14
CA VAL A 307 9.91 -9.80 2.44
C VAL A 307 9.47 -10.89 3.43
N ASP A 308 8.59 -11.80 2.99
CA ASP A 308 8.23 -12.93 3.82
C ASP A 308 9.46 -13.81 4.11
N TYR A 309 9.75 -13.97 5.38
CA TYR A 309 10.85 -14.78 5.89
C TYR A 309 10.84 -16.23 5.36
N PHE A 310 9.66 -16.80 5.23
CA PHE A 310 9.52 -18.15 4.69
C PHE A 310 10.05 -18.29 3.26
N MET A 311 10.05 -17.21 2.46
CA MET A 311 10.57 -17.21 1.09
C MET A 311 12.05 -16.88 1.03
N VAL A 312 12.48 -15.88 1.79
CA VAL A 312 13.85 -15.33 1.78
C VAL A 312 14.24 -14.95 3.20
N ASP A 313 15.28 -15.60 3.71
CA ASP A 313 15.84 -15.23 5.02
C ASP A 313 16.99 -14.24 4.84
N GLU A 314 16.79 -13.02 5.26
CA GLU A 314 17.82 -11.96 5.20
C GLU A 314 18.66 -11.90 6.49
N ARG A 315 18.46 -12.79 7.47
CA ARG A 315 19.01 -12.65 8.83
C ARG A 315 20.42 -13.21 8.99
N ASP A 316 20.55 -14.49 9.24
CA ASP A 316 21.83 -15.11 9.59
C ASP A 316 22.15 -16.26 8.64
N LYS A 317 23.19 -16.08 7.84
CA LYS A 317 23.64 -17.06 6.85
C LYS A 317 24.72 -17.99 7.40
N GLU A 318 25.33 -17.63 8.53
CA GLU A 318 26.44 -18.40 9.11
C GLU A 318 25.93 -19.64 9.85
N ASN A 319 24.66 -19.64 10.29
CA ASN A 319 24.03 -20.74 11.00
C ASN A 319 22.69 -21.14 10.36
N PRO A 320 22.71 -21.90 9.24
CA PRO A 320 21.50 -22.37 8.59
C PRO A 320 20.69 -23.27 9.53
N ASP A 321 19.39 -23.05 9.57
CA ASP A 321 18.44 -23.83 10.34
C ASP A 321 17.70 -24.87 9.48
N ALA A 322 16.85 -25.69 10.10
CA ALA A 322 16.06 -26.69 9.39
C ALA A 322 15.09 -26.06 8.37
N MET A 323 14.69 -24.80 8.58
CA MET A 323 13.81 -24.08 7.65
C MET A 323 14.58 -23.61 6.41
N ASP A 324 15.88 -23.36 6.50
CA ASP A 324 16.70 -23.07 5.32
C ASP A 324 16.74 -24.26 4.35
N TYR A 325 16.84 -25.47 4.90
CA TYR A 325 16.76 -26.67 4.09
C TYR A 325 15.38 -26.84 3.44
N VAL A 326 14.31 -26.61 4.19
CA VAL A 326 12.93 -26.64 3.64
C VAL A 326 12.76 -25.57 2.56
N ARG A 327 13.26 -24.33 2.76
CA ARG A 327 13.23 -23.27 1.75
C ARG A 327 13.97 -23.65 0.47
N SER A 328 15.18 -24.17 0.59
CA SER A 328 15.97 -24.58 -0.58
C SER A 328 15.32 -25.71 -1.37
N LEU A 329 14.65 -26.64 -0.68
CA LEU A 329 13.90 -27.72 -1.32
C LEU A 329 12.67 -27.20 -2.09
N LEU A 330 11.96 -26.22 -1.53
CA LEU A 330 10.71 -25.69 -2.10
C LEU A 330 10.93 -24.62 -3.17
N PHE A 331 11.91 -23.77 -2.98
CA PHE A 331 12.12 -22.58 -3.81
C PHE A 331 13.45 -22.57 -4.57
N GLY A 332 14.25 -23.64 -4.46
CA GLY A 332 15.56 -23.71 -5.08
C GLY A 332 16.47 -22.55 -4.63
N ASP A 333 17.13 -21.87 -5.56
CA ASP A 333 18.01 -20.72 -5.28
C ASP A 333 17.27 -19.36 -5.30
N LEU A 334 16.03 -19.31 -4.84
CA LEU A 334 15.28 -18.04 -4.74
C LEU A 334 16.00 -17.04 -3.84
N GLN A 335 16.64 -17.53 -2.77
CA GLN A 335 17.44 -16.73 -1.85
C GLN A 335 18.58 -15.99 -2.59
N GLY A 336 19.44 -16.73 -3.32
CA GLY A 336 20.55 -16.15 -4.05
C GLY A 336 20.10 -15.23 -5.19
N TYR A 337 19.01 -15.60 -5.90
CA TYR A 337 18.41 -14.73 -6.90
C TYR A 337 17.96 -13.41 -6.30
N TRP A 338 17.20 -13.44 -5.19
CA TRP A 338 16.69 -12.24 -4.53
C TRP A 338 17.83 -11.31 -4.06
N GLU A 339 18.82 -11.83 -3.38
CA GLU A 339 19.98 -11.07 -2.91
C GLU A 339 20.74 -10.36 -4.04
N LYS A 340 20.85 -11.03 -5.18
CA LYS A 340 21.49 -10.47 -6.36
C LYS A 340 20.67 -9.34 -6.99
N HIS A 341 19.33 -9.42 -6.97
CA HIS A 341 18.43 -8.53 -7.70
C HIS A 341 17.76 -7.47 -6.81
N ASN A 342 17.65 -7.68 -5.49
CA ASN A 342 17.07 -6.70 -4.56
C ASN A 342 18.04 -5.52 -4.26
N LYS A 343 18.49 -4.83 -5.31
CA LYS A 343 19.36 -3.64 -5.21
C LYS A 343 18.66 -2.34 -5.58
N GLY A 344 17.33 -2.42 -5.74
CA GLY A 344 16.56 -1.37 -6.37
C GLY A 344 16.58 -1.48 -7.91
N TYR A 345 15.78 -0.67 -8.55
CA TYR A 345 15.67 -0.71 -9.99
C TYR A 345 15.39 0.67 -10.60
N PHE A 346 15.81 0.81 -11.84
CA PHE A 346 15.51 1.94 -12.71
C PHE A 346 14.85 1.39 -13.97
N VAL A 347 13.67 1.92 -14.31
CA VAL A 347 12.91 1.56 -15.51
C VAL A 347 12.55 2.85 -16.24
N GLU A 348 12.75 2.85 -17.54
CA GLU A 348 12.48 3.99 -18.41
C GLU A 348 11.59 3.57 -19.57
N ASP A 349 10.61 4.41 -19.88
CA ASP A 349 9.69 4.28 -21.00
C ASP A 349 9.90 5.46 -21.97
N LEU A 350 9.80 5.19 -23.26
CA LEU A 350 9.87 6.18 -24.32
C LEU A 350 8.53 6.21 -25.08
N ARG A 351 8.06 7.39 -25.41
CA ARG A 351 6.84 7.58 -26.20
C ARG A 351 7.05 8.63 -27.29
N ALA A 352 6.44 8.41 -28.45
CA ALA A 352 6.39 9.37 -29.53
C ALA A 352 4.99 9.40 -30.10
N SER A 353 4.46 10.59 -30.42
CA SER A 353 3.12 10.71 -30.96
C SER A 353 3.01 11.78 -32.02
N VAL A 354 1.99 11.64 -32.87
CA VAL A 354 1.63 12.61 -33.89
C VAL A 354 0.10 12.84 -33.90
N GLN A 355 -0.30 14.08 -33.86
CA GLN A 355 -1.69 14.50 -34.09
C GLN A 355 -1.94 14.60 -35.58
N ILE A 356 -2.63 13.59 -36.15
CA ILE A 356 -2.87 13.50 -37.61
C ILE A 356 -3.93 14.50 -38.03
N THR A 357 -5.04 14.55 -37.28
CA THR A 357 -6.12 15.52 -37.44
C THR A 357 -6.53 16.05 -36.08
N LYS A 358 -7.45 17.03 -35.99
CA LYS A 358 -7.96 17.53 -34.70
C LYS A 358 -8.60 16.45 -33.82
N GLY A 359 -9.11 15.37 -34.43
CA GLY A 359 -9.75 14.27 -33.74
C GLY A 359 -8.93 12.97 -33.69
N VAL A 360 -7.79 12.88 -34.38
CA VAL A 360 -7.04 11.61 -34.49
C VAL A 360 -5.57 11.79 -34.10
N LYS A 361 -5.13 11.00 -33.13
CA LYS A 361 -3.75 10.94 -32.64
C LYS A 361 -3.23 9.50 -32.69
N VAL A 362 -2.00 9.32 -33.12
CA VAL A 362 -1.29 8.05 -33.09
C VAL A 362 -0.10 8.18 -32.16
N MET A 363 0.13 7.18 -31.33
CA MET A 363 1.24 7.15 -30.38
C MET A 363 1.89 5.76 -30.34
N GLY A 364 3.22 5.72 -30.44
CA GLY A 364 4.06 4.56 -30.17
C GLY A 364 4.68 4.68 -28.77
N ILE A 365 4.71 3.58 -28.03
CA ILE A 365 5.30 3.49 -26.69
C ILE A 365 6.25 2.30 -26.65
N ILE A 366 7.44 2.51 -26.09
CA ILE A 366 8.39 1.44 -25.76
C ILE A 366 8.53 1.48 -24.23
N SER A 367 7.94 0.52 -23.55
CA SER A 367 8.08 0.39 -22.09
C SER A 367 9.30 -0.44 -21.74
N ASN A 368 9.98 -0.10 -20.64
CA ASN A 368 11.22 -0.72 -20.20
C ASN A 368 12.26 -0.77 -21.32
N ILE A 369 12.66 0.39 -21.84
CA ILE A 369 13.54 0.49 -23.04
C ILE A 369 14.88 -0.24 -22.88
N TRP A 370 15.37 -0.37 -21.64
CA TRP A 370 16.62 -1.04 -21.30
C TRP A 370 16.45 -2.56 -21.13
N ASN A 371 15.22 -3.07 -21.27
CA ASN A 371 14.87 -4.47 -20.98
C ASN A 371 15.42 -4.92 -19.62
N LYS A 372 15.29 -4.07 -18.61
CA LYS A 372 15.75 -4.34 -17.24
C LYS A 372 14.90 -5.42 -16.63
N GLU A 373 15.52 -6.51 -16.18
CA GLU A 373 14.88 -7.47 -15.30
C GLU A 373 14.83 -6.91 -13.90
N TYR A 374 13.65 -6.87 -13.28
CA TYR A 374 13.45 -6.42 -11.93
C TYR A 374 12.24 -7.13 -11.29
N SER A 375 12.27 -7.23 -9.99
CA SER A 375 11.21 -7.84 -9.18
C SER A 375 10.77 -6.88 -8.09
N THR A 376 9.47 -6.81 -7.89
CA THR A 376 8.88 -6.04 -6.77
C THR A 376 8.64 -6.92 -5.55
N ARG A 377 8.54 -8.23 -5.77
CA ARG A 377 8.38 -9.28 -4.76
C ARG A 377 9.18 -10.53 -5.19
N PRO A 378 9.60 -11.39 -4.26
CA PRO A 378 10.14 -12.70 -4.62
C PRO A 378 9.16 -13.47 -5.52
N MET A 379 9.66 -14.19 -6.51
CA MET A 379 8.89 -14.95 -7.52
C MET A 379 8.03 -14.10 -8.49
N ASP A 380 8.07 -12.78 -8.42
CA ASP A 380 7.37 -11.89 -9.33
C ASP A 380 8.39 -11.15 -10.20
N VAL A 381 8.56 -11.59 -11.44
CA VAL A 381 9.41 -10.91 -12.43
C VAL A 381 8.55 -9.95 -13.22
N SER A 382 8.91 -8.68 -13.17
CA SER A 382 8.16 -7.63 -13.84
C SER A 382 8.31 -7.68 -15.35
N GLN A 383 7.40 -7.00 -16.03
CA GLN A 383 7.25 -7.05 -17.47
C GLN A 383 8.54 -6.65 -18.22
N PRO A 384 8.99 -7.43 -19.20
CA PRO A 384 10.13 -7.08 -20.05
C PRO A 384 9.78 -5.90 -20.97
N ARG A 385 10.70 -5.54 -21.87
CA ARG A 385 10.43 -4.52 -22.88
C ARG A 385 9.20 -4.87 -23.70
N THR A 386 8.29 -3.89 -23.82
CA THR A 386 7.08 -4.01 -24.62
C THR A 386 6.93 -2.86 -25.59
N TYR A 387 6.26 -3.13 -26.71
CA TYR A 387 5.96 -2.16 -27.76
C TYR A 387 4.45 -2.03 -27.85
N THR A 388 3.95 -0.80 -27.77
CA THR A 388 2.53 -0.51 -27.86
C THR A 388 2.28 0.53 -28.94
N LEU A 389 1.31 0.28 -29.81
CA LEU A 389 0.76 1.25 -30.74
C LEU A 389 -0.65 1.63 -30.26
N GLN A 390 -0.89 2.92 -30.05
CA GLN A 390 -2.17 3.46 -29.59
C GLN A 390 -2.74 4.40 -30.65
N LEU A 391 -4.02 4.22 -30.94
CA LEU A 391 -4.82 5.14 -31.75
C LEU A 391 -5.89 5.78 -30.85
N GLU A 392 -5.90 7.09 -30.79
CA GLU A 392 -6.96 7.88 -30.12
C GLU A 392 -7.80 8.57 -31.19
N ALA A 393 -9.11 8.39 -31.18
CA ALA A 393 -10.06 9.05 -32.08
C ALA A 393 -11.18 9.72 -31.25
N LYS A 394 -11.41 11.00 -31.50
CA LYS A 394 -12.51 11.78 -30.89
C LYS A 394 -13.49 12.13 -32.01
N PHE A 395 -14.73 11.75 -31.82
CA PHE A 395 -15.85 11.99 -32.74
C PHE A 395 -16.73 13.12 -32.26
#